data_4adae1acc449e5e3d10d5eeb5a720f16
#
_entry.id   4adae1acc449e5e3d10d5eeb5a720f16
#
_cell.length_a   1.000
_cell.length_b   1.000
_cell.length_c   1.000
_cell.angle_alpha   90.00
_cell.angle_beta   90.00
_cell.angle_gamma   90.00
#
_symmetry.space_group_name_H-M   'P 1'
#
loop_
_entity.id
_entity.type
_entity.pdbx_description
1 polymer ?
#
loop_
_entity_poly.entity_id
_entity_poly.type
_entity_poly.pdbx_seq_one_letter_code
_entity_poly.pdbx_strand_id
1 'polypeptide(L)'
;MVLLRQEIGDVLRNHRLEQGQTLRQVAAKASVALGYLSEVERGQKEASSEILASVTEALDVPLAQLLREVSDRLALVEGVYAEKTYIPDTVPDAFVTESELYSH
;
A
#
# COMPACT_ATOMS: atom_id res chain seq x y z
N MET A 1 11.61 -9.17 -12.06
CA MET A 1 10.26 -8.67 -12.00
C MET A 1 9.82 -8.52 -10.56
N VAL A 2 9.16 -7.42 -10.25
CA VAL A 2 8.69 -7.17 -8.90
C VAL A 2 7.26 -7.66 -8.78
N LEU A 3 6.98 -8.36 -7.69
CA LEU A 3 5.63 -8.84 -7.45
C LEU A 3 4.92 -7.89 -6.49
N LEU A 4 3.76 -7.44 -6.91
CA LEU A 4 2.97 -6.50 -6.11
C LEU A 4 2.68 -7.06 -4.73
N ARG A 5 2.37 -8.35 -4.63
CA ARG A 5 2.05 -8.95 -3.34
C ARG A 5 3.23 -8.92 -2.37
N GLN A 6 4.45 -8.92 -2.89
CA GLN A 6 5.63 -8.81 -2.03
C GLN A 6 5.77 -7.41 -1.46
N GLU A 7 5.51 -6.39 -2.28
CA GLU A 7 5.60 -5.02 -1.81
C GLU A 7 4.49 -4.73 -0.80
N ILE A 8 3.29 -5.23 -1.06
CA ILE A 8 2.19 -5.08 -0.11
C ILE A 8 2.55 -5.76 1.20
N GLY A 9 3.06 -6.99 1.12
CA GLY A 9 3.42 -7.73 2.33
C GLY A 9 4.48 -7.00 3.16
N ASP A 10 5.48 -6.44 2.49
CA ASP A 10 6.53 -5.70 3.20
C ASP A 10 5.98 -4.47 3.91
N VAL A 11 5.11 -3.72 3.26
CA VAL A 11 4.53 -2.52 3.88
C VAL A 11 3.67 -2.91 5.08
N LEU A 12 2.85 -3.95 4.94
CA LEU A 12 2.03 -4.41 6.06
C LEU A 12 2.91 -4.84 7.22
N ARG A 13 3.96 -5.58 6.94
CA ARG A 13 4.85 -6.05 7.98
C ARG A 13 5.54 -4.88 8.68
N ASN A 14 5.98 -3.89 7.92
CA ASN A 14 6.66 -2.74 8.52
C ASN A 14 5.75 -2.00 9.47
N HIS A 15 4.48 -1.78 9.09
CA HIS A 15 3.53 -1.14 9.98
C HIS A 15 3.32 -1.94 11.24
N ARG A 16 3.19 -3.26 11.10
CA ARG A 16 2.98 -4.13 12.25
C ARG A 16 4.17 -4.04 13.21
N LEU A 17 5.38 -4.13 12.68
CA LEU A 17 6.58 -4.09 13.50
C LEU A 17 6.76 -2.74 14.17
N GLU A 18 6.47 -1.65 13.46
CA GLU A 18 6.56 -0.31 14.03
C GLU A 18 5.61 -0.14 15.20
N GLN A 19 4.47 -0.80 15.16
CA GLN A 19 3.49 -0.72 16.24
C GLN A 19 3.76 -1.71 17.35
N GLY A 20 4.78 -2.54 17.22
CA GLY A 20 5.09 -3.53 18.23
C GLY A 20 4.06 -4.64 18.34
N GLN A 21 3.28 -4.88 17.29
CA GLN A 21 2.26 -5.90 17.33
C GLN A 21 2.78 -7.21 16.78
N THR A 22 2.30 -8.31 17.36
CA THR A 22 2.63 -9.62 16.84
C THR A 22 1.70 -9.95 15.68
N LEU A 23 2.15 -10.90 14.87
CA LEU A 23 1.33 -11.38 13.77
C LEU A 23 -0.01 -11.90 14.29
N ARG A 24 0.02 -12.61 15.41
CA ARG A 24 -1.20 -13.17 16.00
C ARG A 24 -2.15 -12.06 16.43
N GLN A 25 -1.64 -10.98 16.98
CA GLN A 25 -2.50 -9.88 17.40
C GLN A 25 -3.21 -9.24 16.21
N VAL A 26 -2.48 -9.00 15.13
CA VAL A 26 -3.09 -8.40 13.95
C VAL A 26 -4.08 -9.36 13.30
N ALA A 27 -3.72 -10.65 13.22
CA ALA A 27 -4.62 -11.62 12.63
C ALA A 27 -5.94 -11.68 13.40
N ALA A 28 -5.86 -11.64 14.74
CA ALA A 28 -7.06 -11.67 15.57
C ALA A 28 -7.91 -10.41 15.34
N LYS A 29 -7.28 -9.24 15.30
CA LYS A 29 -8.02 -7.99 15.08
C LYS A 29 -8.67 -7.97 13.70
N ALA A 30 -8.00 -8.50 12.71
CA ALA A 30 -8.50 -8.49 11.34
C ALA A 30 -9.45 -9.65 11.07
N SER A 31 -9.58 -10.59 12.01
CA SER A 31 -10.41 -11.78 11.85
C SER A 31 -9.96 -12.62 10.67
N VAL A 32 -8.65 -12.78 10.52
CA VAL A 32 -8.09 -13.62 9.46
C VAL A 32 -7.25 -14.71 10.10
N ALA A 33 -7.07 -15.80 9.37
CA ALA A 33 -6.26 -16.90 9.86
C ALA A 33 -4.81 -16.48 9.97
N LEU A 34 -4.16 -16.88 11.05
CA LEU A 34 -2.78 -16.53 11.31
C LEU A 34 -1.85 -16.99 10.18
N GLY A 35 -2.04 -18.23 9.74
CA GLY A 35 -1.20 -18.76 8.67
C GLY A 35 -1.36 -18.00 7.37
N TYR A 36 -2.59 -17.60 7.07
CA TYR A 36 -2.85 -16.83 5.86
C TYR A 36 -2.19 -15.46 5.92
N LEU A 37 -2.35 -14.76 7.05
CA LEU A 37 -1.72 -13.44 7.20
C LEU A 37 -0.21 -13.55 7.11
N SER A 38 0.36 -14.61 7.69
CA SER A 38 1.79 -14.85 7.60
C SER A 38 2.23 -14.97 6.14
N GLU A 39 1.46 -15.70 5.33
CA GLU A 39 1.81 -15.86 3.92
C GLU A 39 1.64 -14.56 3.14
N VAL A 40 0.64 -13.76 3.49
CA VAL A 40 0.46 -12.46 2.85
C VAL A 40 1.65 -11.55 3.15
N GLU A 41 2.11 -11.51 4.40
CA GLU A 41 3.25 -10.68 4.75
C GLU A 41 4.52 -11.12 4.04
N ARG A 42 4.67 -12.42 3.81
CA ARG A 42 5.85 -12.91 3.11
C ARG A 42 5.73 -12.83 1.59
N GLY A 43 4.62 -12.31 1.09
CA GLY A 43 4.43 -12.16 -0.34
C GLY A 43 4.11 -13.46 -1.05
N GLN A 44 3.70 -14.48 -0.31
CA GLN A 44 3.41 -15.79 -0.88
C GLN A 44 1.95 -15.95 -1.28
N LYS A 45 1.09 -15.09 -0.78
CA LYS A 45 -0.33 -15.11 -1.10
C LYS A 45 -0.80 -13.70 -1.37
N GLU A 46 -1.74 -13.58 -2.29
CA GLU A 46 -2.36 -12.31 -2.56
C GLU A 46 -3.54 -12.12 -1.63
N ALA A 47 -3.73 -10.89 -1.19
CA ALA A 47 -4.84 -10.56 -0.32
C ALA A 47 -5.93 -9.91 -1.16
N SER A 48 -7.17 -10.33 -0.96
CA SER A 48 -8.31 -9.68 -1.60
C SER A 48 -8.48 -8.28 -1.03
N SER A 49 -9.32 -7.50 -1.70
CA SER A 49 -9.63 -6.15 -1.23
C SER A 49 -10.18 -6.18 0.19
N GLU A 50 -11.05 -7.14 0.47
CA GLU A 50 -11.65 -7.26 1.80
C GLU A 50 -10.61 -7.59 2.86
N ILE A 51 -9.67 -8.46 2.53
CA ILE A 51 -8.62 -8.83 3.48
C ILE A 51 -7.70 -7.63 3.72
N LEU A 52 -7.33 -6.91 2.65
CA LEU A 52 -6.49 -5.73 2.81
C LEU A 52 -7.19 -4.68 3.68
N ALA A 53 -8.48 -4.46 3.45
CA ALA A 53 -9.23 -3.51 4.26
C ALA A 53 -9.24 -3.92 5.73
N SER A 54 -9.45 -5.20 6.00
CA SER A 54 -9.49 -5.69 7.38
C SER A 54 -8.13 -5.57 8.06
N VAL A 55 -7.06 -5.90 7.35
CA VAL A 55 -5.73 -5.85 7.93
C VAL A 55 -5.29 -4.40 8.16
N THR A 56 -5.53 -3.52 7.20
CA THR A 56 -5.15 -2.12 7.38
C THR A 56 -5.96 -1.47 8.48
N GLU A 57 -7.24 -1.84 8.62
CA GLU A 57 -8.03 -1.35 9.74
C GLU A 57 -7.44 -1.83 11.07
N ALA A 58 -7.05 -3.10 11.13
CA ALA A 58 -6.44 -3.64 12.34
C ALA A 58 -5.13 -2.94 12.68
N LEU A 59 -4.42 -2.45 11.67
CA LEU A 59 -3.17 -1.70 11.86
C LEU A 59 -3.40 -0.20 12.01
N ASP A 60 -4.65 0.23 11.89
CA ASP A 60 -5.00 1.65 11.98
C ASP A 60 -4.26 2.48 10.93
N VAL A 61 -4.18 1.94 9.73
CA VAL A 61 -3.55 2.61 8.58
C VAL A 61 -4.60 2.72 7.49
N PRO A 62 -4.86 3.93 6.96
CA PRO A 62 -5.80 4.03 5.84
C PRO A 62 -5.32 3.23 4.64
N LEU A 63 -6.23 2.58 3.96
CA LEU A 63 -5.88 1.80 2.77
C LEU A 63 -5.18 2.68 1.74
N ALA A 64 -5.61 3.93 1.59
CA ALA A 64 -4.98 4.84 0.66
C ALA A 64 -3.52 5.08 1.01
N GLN A 65 -3.19 5.16 2.29
CA GLN A 65 -1.81 5.32 2.72
C GLN A 65 -1.00 4.08 2.39
N LEU A 66 -1.57 2.89 2.64
CA LEU A 66 -0.89 1.65 2.28
C LEU A 66 -0.55 1.64 0.80
N LEU A 67 -1.52 1.97 -0.04
CA LEU A 67 -1.31 1.93 -1.48
C LEU A 67 -0.30 2.98 -1.92
N ARG A 68 -0.27 4.13 -1.27
CA ARG A 68 0.70 5.16 -1.59
C ARG A 68 2.12 4.68 -1.28
N GLU A 69 2.30 4.03 -0.13
CA GLU A 69 3.60 3.51 0.26
C GLU A 69 4.04 2.38 -0.68
N VAL A 70 3.10 1.53 -1.09
CA VAL A 70 3.40 0.48 -2.05
C VAL A 70 3.79 1.11 -3.39
N SER A 71 3.07 2.14 -3.82
CA SER A 71 3.38 2.84 -5.06
C SER A 71 4.79 3.42 -5.02
N ASP A 72 5.17 4.04 -3.89
CA ASP A 72 6.50 4.62 -3.76
C ASP A 72 7.58 3.54 -3.88
N ARG A 73 7.36 2.39 -3.26
CA ARG A 73 8.33 1.30 -3.34
C ARG A 73 8.45 0.77 -4.76
N LEU A 74 7.32 0.63 -5.44
CA LEU A 74 7.33 0.16 -6.82
C LEU A 74 8.04 1.14 -7.73
N ALA A 75 7.83 2.43 -7.52
CA ALA A 75 8.46 3.45 -8.33
C ALA A 75 9.98 3.40 -8.19
N LEU A 76 10.47 3.18 -6.98
CA LEU A 76 11.91 3.06 -6.77
C LEU A 76 12.47 1.84 -7.48
N VAL A 77 11.77 0.70 -7.36
CA VAL A 77 12.24 -0.54 -7.97
C VAL A 77 12.19 -0.45 -9.49
N GLU A 78 11.16 0.20 -10.02
CA GLU A 78 10.99 0.30 -11.47
C GLU A 78 11.76 1.46 -12.08
N GLY A 79 12.38 2.30 -11.24
CA GLY A 79 13.17 3.40 -11.74
C GLY A 79 12.36 4.58 -12.25
N VAL A 80 11.07 4.65 -11.91
CA VAL A 80 10.21 5.69 -12.43
C VAL A 80 10.68 7.06 -11.98
N TYR A 81 11.08 7.19 -10.71
CA TYR A 81 11.54 8.46 -10.20
C TYR A 81 12.83 8.92 -10.87
N ALA A 82 13.62 7.97 -11.30
CA ALA A 82 14.88 8.32 -11.92
C ALA A 82 14.67 9.06 -13.22
N GLU A 83 13.53 8.83 -13.85
CA GLU A 83 13.28 9.46 -15.08
C GLU A 83 12.52 10.65 -14.99
N LYS A 84 11.77 10.77 -14.09
CA LYS A 84 10.98 11.76 -14.25
C LYS A 84 10.83 12.64 -13.47
N THR A 85 11.04 12.80 -13.16
CA THR A 85 10.92 13.73 -12.49
C THR A 85 10.04 14.60 -13.05
N TYR A 86 9.47 14.63 -13.38
CA TYR A 86 8.69 15.31 -13.98
C TYR A 86 7.49 15.45 -13.78
N ILE A 87 7.16 15.76 -13.73
CA ILE A 87 6.11 15.83 -13.68
C ILE A 87 5.28 16.27 -14.31
N PRO A 88 4.66 16.46 -14.47
CA PRO A 88 3.93 16.70 -15.04
C PRO A 88 3.18 17.53 -15.19
N ASP A 89 3.43 17.72 -15.26
CA ASP A 89 2.81 18.35 -15.41
C ASP A 89 1.86 18.63 -15.59
N THR A 90 1.87 18.44 -15.47
CA THR A 90 1.07 18.57 -15.58
C THR A 90 0.14 18.63 -15.36
N VAL A 91 0.10 18.59 -14.96
CA VAL A 91 -0.72 18.75 -14.95
C VAL A 91 -1.37 19.31 -14.93
N PRO A 92 -1.33 19.58 -14.98
CA PRO A 92 -1.96 20.18 -15.07
C PRO A 92 -2.74 20.76 -15.12
N ASP A 93 -2.72 21.01 -15.26
CA ASP A 93 -3.44 21.63 -15.32
C ASP A 93 -4.40 21.50 -15.40
N ALA A 94 -4.40 21.06 -15.39
CA ALA A 94 -5.24 20.75 -15.39
C ALA A 94 -5.74 20.40 -14.63
N PHE A 95 -5.44 19.99 -14.10
CA PHE A 95 -5.99 19.74 -13.51
C PHE A 95 -6.34 20.52 -12.97
N VAL A 96 -6.07 21.03 -13.08
CA VAL A 96 -6.45 21.83 -12.86
C VAL A 96 -7.34 22.38 -12.81
N THR A 97 -7.53 22.37 -12.90
CA THR A 97 -8.45 22.91 -12.99
C THR A 97 -9.25 22.86 -12.80
N GLU A 98 -9.36 22.62 -12.73
CA GLU A 98 -10.22 22.69 -12.72
C GLU A 98 -10.50 22.87 -12.33
N SER A 99 -10.24 22.61 -12.08
CA SER A 99 -10.72 22.94 -12.04
C SER A 99 -10.88 23.28 -12.11
N GLU A 100 -10.58 23.25 -12.03
CA GLU A 100 -10.93 23.61 -12.35
C GLU A 100 -11.29 23.34 -12.51
N LEU A 101 -11.25 23.26 -12.48
CA LEU A 101 -11.72 23.08 -12.71
C LEU A 101 -12.06 22.90 -12.47
N TYR A 102 -12.01 22.88 -12.50
CA TYR A 102 -12.56 22.86 -12.54
C TYR A 102 -12.73 23.26 -12.32
N SER A 103 -12.36 23.16 -11.72
CA SER A 103 -12.57 23.61 -11.79
C SER A 103 -12.71 23.79 -11.82
N HIS A 104 -12.67 23.70 -11.84
CA HIS A 104 -12.97 23.96 -12.16
C HIS A 104 -13.21 23.90 -12.16
#